data_ed72d7d3e927b816e10e67246490df0f
#
_entry.id   ed72d7d3e927b816e10e67246490df0f
#
_cell.length_a   1.000
_cell.length_b   1.000
_cell.length_c   1.000
_cell.angle_alpha   90.00
_cell.angle_beta   90.00
_cell.angle_gamma   90.00
#
_symmetry.space_group_name_H-M   'P 1'
#
loop_
_entity.id
_entity.type
_entity.pdbx_description
1 polymer ?
#
loop_
_entity_poly.entity_id
_entity_poly.type
_entity_poly.pdbx_seq_one_letter_code
_entity_poly.pdbx_strand_id
1 'polypeptide(L)'
;MGKNFCETGSYLFVRVKDINFKGKVSVDKASDRITVEVPVCWLPYLDKINENDKCSLTYKADEKQGYLVGTGSVIEKKTDPSHPLLVVTSPDKVEQRNELRRYKRFGVFMFTCIYQSEELKDELLKPINGTVVDISLGGCLVLADYPFKIGDFMVLDFSVGYSEENINLKCMVRNSRPFYESKLNLYGLEFIKMERETEDKLENFLATLPLH
;
A
#
# COMPACT_ATOMS: atom_id res chain seq x y z
N MET A 1 1.81 7.86 -32.96
CA MET A 1 0.77 7.09 -32.25
C MET A 1 1.17 6.99 -30.80
N GLY A 2 0.58 7.77 -29.92
CA GLY A 2 0.84 7.71 -28.47
C GLY A 2 0.37 6.36 -27.93
N LYS A 3 1.26 5.61 -27.27
CA LYS A 3 0.85 4.42 -26.50
C LYS A 3 -0.08 4.92 -25.40
N ASN A 4 -1.29 4.37 -25.32
CA ASN A 4 -2.18 4.65 -24.18
C ASN A 4 -1.42 4.33 -22.90
N PHE A 5 -1.44 5.26 -21.95
CA PHE A 5 -0.79 5.10 -20.64
C PHE A 5 -1.39 3.94 -19.84
N CYS A 6 -2.70 3.75 -19.91
CA CYS A 6 -3.43 2.67 -19.27
C CYS A 6 -4.62 2.23 -20.12
N GLU A 7 -5.27 1.13 -19.76
CA GLU A 7 -6.40 0.53 -20.45
C GLU A 7 -7.70 0.76 -19.68
N THR A 8 -8.81 0.98 -20.40
CA THR A 8 -10.14 1.03 -19.79
C THR A 8 -10.48 -0.29 -19.10
N GLY A 9 -11.01 -0.21 -17.90
CA GLY A 9 -11.32 -1.35 -17.04
C GLY A 9 -10.17 -1.81 -16.14
N SER A 10 -8.95 -1.32 -16.38
CA SER A 10 -7.81 -1.57 -15.51
C SER A 10 -7.83 -0.68 -14.26
N TYR A 11 -6.86 -0.87 -13.38
CA TYR A 11 -6.69 -0.08 -12.18
C TYR A 11 -5.49 0.86 -12.27
N LEU A 12 -5.69 2.08 -11.79
CA LEU A 12 -4.67 3.11 -11.70
C LEU A 12 -4.46 3.53 -10.24
N PHE A 13 -3.21 3.61 -9.82
CA PHE A 13 -2.86 4.25 -8.57
C PHE A 13 -2.67 5.75 -8.81
N VAL A 14 -3.43 6.56 -8.10
CA VAL A 14 -3.40 8.01 -8.19
C VAL A 14 -2.91 8.59 -6.88
N ARG A 15 -1.95 9.51 -6.97
CA ARG A 15 -1.49 10.31 -5.86
C ARG A 15 -1.64 11.79 -6.18
N VAL A 16 -2.45 12.49 -5.39
CA VAL A 16 -2.60 13.94 -5.43
C VAL A 16 -2.30 14.49 -4.05
N LYS A 17 -1.26 15.32 -3.92
CA LYS A 17 -0.76 15.78 -2.60
C LYS A 17 -0.43 14.57 -1.69
N ASP A 18 -1.07 14.48 -0.54
CA ASP A 18 -0.99 13.39 0.44
C ASP A 18 -2.06 12.31 0.27
N ILE A 19 -2.99 12.50 -0.69
CA ILE A 19 -4.09 11.57 -0.97
C ILE A 19 -3.63 10.52 -1.98
N ASN A 20 -3.75 9.24 -1.62
CA ASN A 20 -3.39 8.12 -2.48
C ASN A 20 -4.53 7.12 -2.53
N PHE A 21 -4.98 6.76 -3.70
CA PHE A 21 -5.99 5.72 -3.89
C PHE A 21 -5.74 4.91 -5.17
N LYS A 22 -6.40 3.77 -5.25
CA LYS A 22 -6.47 2.90 -6.43
C LYS A 22 -7.89 2.96 -6.95
N GLY A 23 -8.07 3.35 -8.19
CA GLY A 23 -9.38 3.44 -8.83
C GLY A 23 -9.42 2.73 -10.16
N LYS A 24 -10.63 2.31 -10.57
CA LYS A 24 -10.87 1.72 -11.89
C LYS A 24 -10.88 2.81 -12.95
N VAL A 25 -10.36 2.50 -14.12
CA VAL A 25 -10.10 3.48 -15.17
C VAL A 25 -11.10 3.38 -16.32
N SER A 26 -11.52 4.55 -16.82
CA SER A 26 -12.12 4.73 -18.14
C SER A 26 -11.27 5.74 -18.90
N VAL A 27 -10.79 5.36 -20.09
CA VAL A 27 -9.94 6.21 -20.94
C VAL A 27 -10.76 6.74 -22.11
N ASP A 28 -10.84 8.05 -22.23
CA ASP A 28 -11.36 8.70 -23.42
C ASP A 28 -10.20 8.96 -24.40
N LYS A 29 -10.13 8.13 -25.43
CA LYS A 29 -9.06 8.19 -26.43
C LYS A 29 -9.10 9.47 -27.29
N ALA A 30 -10.24 10.15 -27.34
CA ALA A 30 -10.42 11.34 -28.18
C ALA A 30 -9.94 12.62 -27.47
N SER A 31 -10.00 12.66 -26.14
CA SER A 31 -9.74 13.88 -25.36
C SER A 31 -8.48 13.83 -24.51
N ASP A 32 -7.71 12.75 -24.59
CA ASP A 32 -6.49 12.56 -23.81
C ASP A 32 -6.74 12.64 -22.27
N ARG A 33 -7.93 12.19 -21.87
CA ARG A 33 -8.40 12.23 -20.49
C ARG A 33 -8.53 10.83 -19.92
N ILE A 34 -8.18 10.72 -18.64
CA ILE A 34 -8.35 9.50 -17.85
C ILE A 34 -9.35 9.78 -16.75
N THR A 35 -10.47 9.08 -16.76
CA THR A 35 -11.44 9.11 -15.66
C THR A 35 -11.15 7.95 -14.72
N VAL A 36 -11.03 8.25 -13.44
CA VAL A 36 -10.73 7.28 -12.39
C VAL A 36 -11.91 7.23 -11.42
N GLU A 37 -12.50 6.06 -11.24
CA GLU A 37 -13.49 5.82 -10.19
C GLU A 37 -12.80 5.88 -8.82
N VAL A 38 -13.23 6.80 -7.97
CA VAL A 38 -12.67 6.96 -6.63
C VAL A 38 -13.41 6.06 -5.67
N PRO A 39 -12.74 5.24 -4.85
CA PRO A 39 -13.43 4.46 -3.82
C PRO A 39 -14.19 5.39 -2.85
N VAL A 40 -15.41 5.02 -2.48
CA VAL A 40 -16.32 5.87 -1.67
C VAL A 40 -15.70 6.31 -0.35
N CYS A 41 -14.85 5.47 0.26
CA CYS A 41 -14.10 5.83 1.48
C CYS A 41 -13.17 7.04 1.32
N TRP A 42 -12.84 7.43 0.07
CA TRP A 42 -12.00 8.59 -0.23
C TRP A 42 -12.79 9.86 -0.55
N LEU A 43 -14.13 9.75 -0.64
CA LEU A 43 -14.99 10.89 -0.94
C LEU A 43 -14.76 12.11 -0.04
N PRO A 44 -14.61 11.98 1.30
CA PRO A 44 -14.34 13.12 2.18
C PRO A 44 -13.03 13.86 1.87
N TYR A 45 -12.10 13.19 1.19
CA TYR A 45 -10.79 13.77 0.85
C TYR A 45 -10.77 14.44 -0.51
N LEU A 46 -11.75 14.17 -1.38
CA LEU A 46 -11.84 14.80 -2.70
C LEU A 46 -11.98 16.32 -2.60
N ASP A 47 -12.54 16.84 -1.52
CA ASP A 47 -12.66 18.28 -1.31
C ASP A 47 -11.30 18.99 -1.18
N LYS A 48 -10.27 18.28 -0.75
CA LYS A 48 -8.88 18.77 -0.64
C LYS A 48 -8.15 18.81 -2.00
N ILE A 49 -8.72 18.19 -3.04
CA ILE A 49 -8.18 18.17 -4.39
C ILE A 49 -8.80 19.31 -5.19
N ASN A 50 -7.97 20.09 -5.87
CA ASN A 50 -8.39 21.17 -6.74
C ASN A 50 -8.09 20.87 -8.21
N GLU A 51 -8.81 21.54 -9.11
CA GLU A 51 -8.45 21.56 -10.53
C GLU A 51 -7.02 22.11 -10.70
N ASN A 52 -6.30 21.54 -11.64
CA ASN A 52 -4.88 21.79 -11.91
C ASN A 52 -3.88 21.28 -10.86
N ASP A 53 -4.33 20.65 -9.77
CA ASP A 53 -3.40 19.94 -8.87
C ASP A 53 -2.63 18.89 -9.67
N LYS A 54 -1.31 18.83 -9.45
CA LYS A 54 -0.48 17.79 -10.06
C LYS A 54 -0.75 16.45 -9.40
N CYS A 55 -0.86 15.41 -10.21
CA CYS A 55 -1.04 14.04 -9.76
C CYS A 55 0.03 13.12 -10.34
N SER A 56 0.51 12.21 -9.52
CA SER A 56 1.32 11.08 -9.96
C SER A 56 0.39 9.92 -10.28
N LEU A 57 0.57 9.35 -11.45
CA LEU A 57 -0.20 8.23 -11.98
C LEU A 57 0.71 7.02 -12.09
N THR A 58 0.31 5.89 -11.52
CA THR A 58 1.07 4.65 -11.61
C THR A 58 0.17 3.53 -12.09
N TYR A 59 0.50 2.96 -13.25
CA TYR A 59 -0.22 1.87 -13.88
C TYR A 59 0.65 0.61 -13.89
N LYS A 60 0.09 -0.51 -13.44
CA LYS A 60 0.73 -1.82 -13.57
C LYS A 60 0.29 -2.45 -14.89
N ALA A 61 1.18 -2.45 -15.89
CA ALA A 61 0.86 -2.92 -17.22
C ALA A 61 0.68 -4.45 -17.26
N ASP A 62 1.68 -5.17 -16.83
CA ASP A 62 1.67 -6.63 -16.61
C ASP A 62 2.80 -7.04 -15.66
N GLU A 63 2.90 -8.34 -15.34
CA GLU A 63 3.94 -8.85 -14.44
C GLU A 63 5.36 -8.72 -15.00
N LYS A 64 5.52 -8.67 -16.33
CA LYS A 64 6.82 -8.60 -17.00
C LYS A 64 7.25 -7.17 -17.29
N GLN A 65 6.29 -6.27 -17.54
CA GLN A 65 6.56 -4.88 -17.93
C GLN A 65 6.74 -3.95 -16.72
N GLY A 66 6.40 -4.40 -15.51
CA GLY A 66 6.50 -3.59 -14.29
C GLY A 66 5.46 -2.46 -14.26
N TYR A 67 5.88 -1.26 -13.85
CA TYR A 67 5.01 -0.11 -13.69
C TYR A 67 5.32 0.97 -14.72
N LEU A 68 4.26 1.57 -15.26
CA LEU A 68 4.32 2.82 -16.00
C LEU A 68 3.98 3.96 -15.02
N VAL A 69 4.87 4.92 -14.90
CA VAL A 69 4.69 6.07 -13.99
C VAL A 69 4.70 7.35 -14.81
N GLY A 70 3.74 8.22 -14.55
CA GLY A 70 3.66 9.51 -15.22
C GLY A 70 3.05 10.57 -14.32
N THR A 71 3.11 11.82 -14.75
CA THR A 71 2.52 12.95 -14.06
C THR A 71 1.43 13.56 -14.92
N GLY A 72 0.23 13.67 -14.37
CA GLY A 72 -0.91 14.37 -14.97
C GLY A 72 -1.32 15.57 -14.13
N SER A 73 -2.44 16.17 -14.51
CA SER A 73 -3.10 17.23 -13.74
C SER A 73 -4.57 16.91 -13.60
N VAL A 74 -5.14 17.27 -12.47
CA VAL A 74 -6.59 17.15 -12.23
C VAL A 74 -7.34 18.12 -13.13
N ILE A 75 -8.30 17.63 -13.90
CA ILE A 75 -9.18 18.41 -14.76
C ILE A 75 -10.50 18.71 -14.06
N GLU A 76 -11.08 17.68 -13.47
CA GLU A 76 -12.43 17.73 -12.89
C GLU A 76 -12.53 16.71 -11.76
N LYS A 77 -13.36 16.99 -10.78
CA LYS A 77 -13.79 16.03 -9.76
C LYS A 77 -15.31 16.00 -9.66
N LYS A 78 -15.87 14.80 -9.51
CA LYS A 78 -17.29 14.59 -9.24
C LYS A 78 -17.43 13.92 -7.87
N THR A 79 -18.12 14.61 -6.98
CA THR A 79 -18.30 14.19 -5.59
C THR A 79 -19.65 13.51 -5.35
N ASP A 80 -20.25 12.92 -6.40
CA ASP A 80 -21.46 12.12 -6.27
C ASP A 80 -21.20 10.93 -5.33
N PRO A 81 -21.93 10.80 -4.22
CA PRO A 81 -21.69 9.71 -3.26
C PRO A 81 -21.86 8.31 -3.84
N SER A 82 -22.65 8.16 -4.90
CA SER A 82 -22.85 6.87 -5.57
C SER A 82 -21.73 6.53 -6.56
N HIS A 83 -21.14 7.55 -7.19
CA HIS A 83 -20.10 7.39 -8.23
C HIS A 83 -19.09 8.54 -8.20
N PRO A 84 -18.23 8.61 -7.18
CA PRO A 84 -17.22 9.66 -7.14
C PRO A 84 -16.15 9.42 -8.20
N LEU A 85 -15.82 10.46 -8.96
CA LEU A 85 -14.88 10.39 -10.07
C LEU A 85 -13.80 11.46 -9.97
N LEU A 86 -12.61 11.14 -10.44
CA LEU A 86 -11.53 12.08 -10.69
C LEU A 86 -11.13 12.00 -12.16
N VAL A 87 -11.18 13.13 -12.88
CA VAL A 87 -10.72 13.24 -14.26
C VAL A 87 -9.34 13.89 -14.27
N VAL A 88 -8.40 13.25 -14.90
CA VAL A 88 -7.00 13.71 -14.98
C VAL A 88 -6.52 13.71 -16.44
N THR A 89 -5.51 14.52 -16.76
CA THR A 89 -4.84 14.44 -18.06
C THR A 89 -4.03 13.15 -18.15
N SER A 90 -3.94 12.57 -19.34
CA SER A 90 -2.90 11.58 -19.63
C SER A 90 -1.52 12.19 -19.44
N PRO A 91 -0.53 11.44 -18.94
CA PRO A 91 0.80 11.97 -18.77
C PRO A 91 1.53 12.17 -20.12
N ASP A 92 2.16 13.33 -20.29
CA ASP A 92 2.97 13.64 -21.48
C ASP A 92 4.24 12.78 -21.55
N LYS A 93 4.79 12.46 -20.37
CA LYS A 93 5.98 11.64 -20.21
C LYS A 93 5.67 10.45 -19.32
N VAL A 94 6.06 9.27 -19.79
CA VAL A 94 5.87 8.01 -19.11
C VAL A 94 7.23 7.37 -18.86
N GLU A 95 7.52 7.09 -17.60
CA GLU A 95 8.68 6.32 -17.19
C GLU A 95 8.26 4.87 -16.96
N GLN A 96 8.97 3.93 -17.56
CA GLN A 96 8.82 2.52 -17.21
C GLN A 96 9.72 2.23 -16.00
N ARG A 97 9.14 1.71 -14.94
CA ARG A 97 9.84 1.28 -13.74
C ARG A 97 9.67 -0.22 -13.56
N ASN A 98 10.79 -0.91 -13.43
CA ASN A 98 10.75 -2.32 -13.11
C ASN A 98 10.13 -2.54 -11.73
N GLU A 99 9.48 -3.69 -11.53
CA GLU A 99 9.08 -4.11 -10.18
C GLU A 99 10.36 -4.33 -9.34
N LEU A 100 10.61 -3.41 -8.42
CA LEU A 100 11.77 -3.48 -7.53
C LEU A 100 11.53 -4.40 -6.33
N ARG A 101 10.28 -4.84 -6.14
CA ARG A 101 9.92 -5.69 -5.02
C ARG A 101 10.36 -7.12 -5.28
N ARG A 102 11.22 -7.61 -4.42
CA ARG A 102 11.66 -9.01 -4.45
C ARG A 102 10.53 -9.99 -4.14
N TYR A 103 9.58 -9.57 -3.28
CA TYR A 103 8.50 -10.40 -2.79
C TYR A 103 7.13 -9.81 -3.10
N LYS A 104 6.20 -10.68 -3.48
CA LYS A 104 4.78 -10.33 -3.65
C LYS A 104 4.18 -9.91 -2.32
N ARG A 105 3.27 -8.94 -2.35
CA ARG A 105 2.54 -8.45 -1.17
C ARG A 105 1.09 -8.84 -1.24
N PHE A 106 0.54 -9.14 -0.08
CA PHE A 106 -0.85 -9.52 0.11
C PHE A 106 -1.50 -8.53 1.06
N GLY A 107 -2.63 -7.93 0.64
CA GLY A 107 -3.47 -7.15 1.53
C GLY A 107 -4.13 -8.07 2.54
N VAL A 108 -4.02 -7.74 3.81
CA VAL A 108 -4.58 -8.50 4.93
C VAL A 108 -5.14 -7.55 5.97
N PHE A 109 -5.88 -8.09 6.92
CA PHE A 109 -6.31 -7.35 8.10
C PHE A 109 -6.19 -8.29 9.31
N MET A 110 -5.03 -8.25 9.96
CA MET A 110 -4.72 -9.17 11.06
C MET A 110 -4.27 -8.40 12.29
N PHE A 111 -4.84 -8.73 13.43
CA PHE A 111 -4.35 -8.21 14.71
C PHE A 111 -2.99 -8.82 15.03
N THR A 112 -2.11 -8.01 15.62
CA THR A 112 -0.77 -8.41 16.05
C THR A 112 -0.42 -7.76 17.38
N CYS A 113 0.33 -8.48 18.20
CA CYS A 113 1.04 -7.92 19.32
C CYS A 113 2.44 -7.50 18.86
N ILE A 114 2.84 -6.29 19.19
CA ILE A 114 4.13 -5.73 18.88
C ILE A 114 4.91 -5.60 20.17
N TYR A 115 6.09 -6.20 20.21
CA TYR A 115 7.01 -6.11 21.35
C TYR A 115 8.22 -5.32 20.90
N GLN A 116 8.43 -4.15 21.51
CA GLN A 116 9.62 -3.35 21.23
C GLN A 116 10.84 -4.07 21.85
N SER A 117 11.86 -4.29 21.04
CA SER A 117 13.11 -4.91 21.47
C SER A 117 14.27 -3.96 21.17
N GLU A 118 15.06 -3.65 22.17
CA GLU A 118 16.33 -2.97 21.97
C GLU A 118 17.36 -3.96 21.42
N GLU A 119 17.90 -3.67 20.22
CA GLU A 119 18.96 -4.45 19.58
C GLU A 119 18.68 -5.96 19.40
N LEU A 120 17.41 -6.36 19.22
CA LEU A 120 17.01 -7.77 19.11
C LEU A 120 17.34 -8.64 20.33
N LYS A 121 17.44 -8.05 21.50
CA LYS A 121 17.52 -8.81 22.75
C LYS A 121 16.19 -9.52 22.97
N ASP A 122 16.24 -10.74 23.54
CA ASP A 122 15.04 -11.54 23.79
C ASP A 122 14.15 -11.00 24.93
N GLU A 123 14.54 -9.90 25.55
CA GLU A 123 13.74 -9.22 26.58
C GLU A 123 12.59 -8.47 25.92
N LEU A 124 11.43 -9.10 25.87
CA LEU A 124 10.19 -8.52 25.38
C LEU A 124 9.68 -7.49 26.38
N LEU A 125 9.52 -6.27 25.89
CA LEU A 125 8.87 -5.20 26.64
C LEU A 125 7.33 -5.36 26.60
N LYS A 126 6.63 -4.39 27.15
CA LYS A 126 5.17 -4.38 27.18
C LYS A 126 4.56 -4.48 25.76
N PRO A 127 3.58 -5.38 25.53
CA PRO A 127 2.96 -5.54 24.23
C PRO A 127 2.17 -4.29 23.80
N ILE A 128 2.29 -3.95 22.53
CA ILE A 128 1.57 -2.88 21.87
C ILE A 128 0.65 -3.51 20.83
N ASN A 129 -0.63 -3.12 20.82
CA ASN A 129 -1.58 -3.63 19.84
C ASN A 129 -1.33 -2.98 18.46
N GLY A 130 -1.34 -3.78 17.42
CA GLY A 130 -1.22 -3.34 16.05
C GLY A 130 -2.13 -4.12 15.11
N THR A 131 -2.21 -3.64 13.87
CA THR A 131 -2.93 -4.32 12.78
C THR A 131 -2.03 -4.39 11.56
N VAL A 132 -1.73 -5.60 11.10
CA VAL A 132 -1.04 -5.84 9.83
C VAL A 132 -2.05 -5.62 8.71
N VAL A 133 -1.73 -4.74 7.76
CA VAL A 133 -2.61 -4.39 6.63
C VAL A 133 -2.06 -4.84 5.27
N ASP A 134 -0.80 -5.19 5.22
CA ASP A 134 -0.09 -5.69 4.04
C ASP A 134 1.08 -6.56 4.52
N ILE A 135 1.32 -7.70 3.87
CA ILE A 135 2.39 -8.62 4.27
C ILE A 135 3.03 -9.29 3.05
N SER A 136 4.31 -9.58 3.15
CA SER A 136 5.12 -10.33 2.16
C SER A 136 6.20 -11.12 2.89
N LEU A 137 6.99 -11.92 2.18
CA LEU A 137 8.16 -12.61 2.78
C LEU A 137 9.27 -11.65 3.26
N GLY A 138 9.33 -10.42 2.75
CA GLY A 138 10.38 -9.45 3.12
C GLY A 138 9.96 -8.45 4.18
N GLY A 139 8.66 -8.37 4.53
CA GLY A 139 8.18 -7.36 5.47
C GLY A 139 6.69 -7.16 5.41
N CYS A 140 6.21 -6.24 6.22
CA CYS A 140 4.79 -5.91 6.31
C CYS A 140 4.54 -4.43 6.54
N LEU A 141 3.28 -4.04 6.46
CA LEU A 141 2.78 -2.73 6.79
C LEU A 141 1.86 -2.85 8.00
N VAL A 142 2.13 -2.08 9.05
CA VAL A 142 1.41 -2.18 10.33
C VAL A 142 0.84 -0.83 10.73
N LEU A 143 -0.41 -0.82 11.16
CA LEU A 143 -1.06 0.30 11.87
C LEU A 143 -0.88 0.12 13.37
N ALA A 144 -0.41 1.17 14.07
CA ALA A 144 -0.32 1.18 15.52
C ALA A 144 -0.46 2.60 16.09
N ASP A 145 -1.00 2.71 17.30
CA ASP A 145 -1.02 3.95 18.10
C ASP A 145 0.18 3.97 19.06
N TYR A 146 1.37 4.05 18.47
CA TYR A 146 2.62 4.14 19.21
C TYR A 146 3.67 4.85 18.34
N PRO A 147 4.50 5.75 18.89
CA PRO A 147 5.44 6.56 18.12
C PRO A 147 6.76 5.84 17.85
N PHE A 148 6.74 4.73 17.11
CA PHE A 148 7.97 4.07 16.67
C PHE A 148 8.83 4.99 15.80
N LYS A 149 10.13 4.86 15.92
CA LYS A 149 11.11 5.59 15.09
C LYS A 149 11.66 4.68 13.99
N ILE A 150 12.08 5.29 12.90
CA ILE A 150 12.83 4.57 11.85
C ILE A 150 14.12 4.03 12.47
N GLY A 151 14.38 2.73 12.26
CA GLY A 151 15.49 2.00 12.86
C GLY A 151 15.14 1.23 14.13
N ASP A 152 13.98 1.45 14.75
CA ASP A 152 13.54 0.68 15.90
C ASP A 152 13.39 -0.80 15.53
N PHE A 153 13.84 -1.67 16.45
CA PHE A 153 13.66 -3.11 16.37
C PHE A 153 12.45 -3.56 17.16
N MET A 154 11.74 -4.55 16.63
CA MET A 154 10.54 -5.10 17.27
C MET A 154 10.31 -6.56 16.88
N VAL A 155 9.49 -7.23 17.66
CA VAL A 155 8.94 -8.54 17.34
C VAL A 155 7.46 -8.39 17.09
N LEU A 156 6.98 -8.88 15.96
CA LEU A 156 5.56 -9.05 15.67
C LEU A 156 5.15 -10.48 16.05
N ASP A 157 4.07 -10.57 16.78
CA ASP A 157 3.44 -11.84 17.14
C ASP A 157 1.99 -11.83 16.63
N PHE A 158 1.66 -12.73 15.72
CA PHE A 158 0.33 -12.89 15.20
C PHE A 158 -0.02 -14.34 14.93
N SER A 159 -1.29 -14.67 15.12
CA SER A 159 -1.85 -15.99 14.84
C SER A 159 -2.18 -16.15 13.37
N VAL A 160 -1.90 -17.32 12.81
CA VAL A 160 -2.17 -17.64 11.42
C VAL A 160 -3.30 -18.65 11.32
N GLY A 161 -4.42 -18.21 10.72
CA GLY A 161 -5.58 -19.08 10.52
C GLY A 161 -6.22 -19.54 11.84
N TYR A 162 -6.72 -20.77 11.84
CA TYR A 162 -7.34 -21.43 13.01
C TYR A 162 -6.34 -22.24 13.81
N SER A 163 -5.04 -22.19 13.46
CA SER A 163 -4.01 -22.88 14.22
C SER A 163 -3.67 -22.09 15.49
N GLU A 164 -3.39 -22.77 16.59
CA GLU A 164 -2.89 -22.15 17.82
C GLU A 164 -1.42 -21.69 17.69
N GLU A 165 -0.83 -21.88 16.49
CA GLU A 165 0.56 -21.52 16.24
C GLU A 165 0.69 -20.04 15.90
N ASN A 166 1.49 -19.36 16.70
CA ASN A 166 1.86 -17.97 16.43
C ASN A 166 3.12 -17.90 15.56
N ILE A 167 3.17 -16.91 14.70
CA ILE A 167 4.37 -16.54 13.96
C ILE A 167 5.01 -15.34 14.66
N ASN A 168 6.24 -15.49 15.07
CA ASN A 168 7.06 -14.44 15.67
C ASN A 168 8.08 -13.94 14.65
N LEU A 169 7.95 -12.66 14.23
CA LEU A 169 8.81 -12.06 13.22
C LEU A 169 9.62 -10.91 13.83
N LYS A 170 10.94 -11.04 13.78
CA LYS A 170 11.86 -9.96 14.14
C LYS A 170 11.89 -8.94 13.01
N CYS A 171 11.65 -7.67 13.33
CA CYS A 171 11.45 -6.61 12.36
C CYS A 171 12.25 -5.36 12.70
N MET A 172 12.47 -4.53 11.68
CA MET A 172 12.98 -3.18 11.84
C MET A 172 12.09 -2.18 11.09
N VAL A 173 11.81 -1.04 11.73
CA VAL A 173 11.06 0.07 11.11
C VAL A 173 11.89 0.71 10.00
N ARG A 174 11.39 0.67 8.76
CA ARG A 174 12.04 1.27 7.59
C ARG A 174 11.40 2.59 7.17
N ASN A 175 10.11 2.75 7.39
CA ASN A 175 9.41 4.00 7.15
C ASN A 175 8.22 4.15 8.10
N SER A 176 7.79 5.40 8.26
CA SER A 176 6.65 5.77 9.08
C SER A 176 5.91 6.91 8.42
N ARG A 177 4.58 6.88 8.49
CA ARG A 177 3.72 7.98 8.06
C ARG A 177 2.45 8.02 8.90
N PRO A 178 1.89 9.20 9.17
CA PRO A 178 0.58 9.32 9.79
C PRO A 178 -0.49 8.60 8.97
N PHE A 179 -1.45 7.99 9.65
CA PHE A 179 -2.61 7.39 9.02
C PHE A 179 -3.80 8.34 9.16
N TYR A 180 -3.96 9.21 8.14
CA TYR A 180 -5.00 10.23 8.08
C TYR A 180 -5.09 11.11 9.37
N GLU A 181 -6.24 11.62 9.67
CA GLU A 181 -6.51 12.44 10.87
C GLU A 181 -6.66 11.59 12.16
N SER A 182 -6.17 10.37 12.15
CA SER A 182 -6.19 9.46 13.29
C SER A 182 -4.91 9.58 14.14
N LYS A 183 -4.95 9.03 15.36
CA LYS A 183 -3.76 8.88 16.20
C LYS A 183 -2.84 7.74 15.71
N LEU A 184 -3.30 6.96 14.72
CA LEU A 184 -2.55 5.82 14.21
C LEU A 184 -1.46 6.27 13.25
N ASN A 185 -0.35 5.55 13.29
CA ASN A 185 0.71 5.64 12.30
C ASN A 185 0.81 4.34 11.51
N LEU A 186 1.20 4.47 10.27
CA LEU A 186 1.44 3.36 9.36
C LEU A 186 2.94 3.14 9.25
N TYR A 187 3.40 1.97 9.67
CA TYR A 187 4.80 1.60 9.72
C TYR A 187 5.13 0.54 8.67
N GLY A 188 6.12 0.82 7.82
CA GLY A 188 6.72 -0.18 6.95
C GLY A 188 7.83 -0.91 7.70
N LEU A 189 7.66 -2.20 7.89
CA LEU A 189 8.57 -3.07 8.63
C LEU A 189 9.29 -4.01 7.67
N GLU A 190 10.60 -4.17 7.84
CA GLU A 190 11.39 -5.19 7.18
C GLU A 190 11.63 -6.34 8.15
N PHE A 191 11.42 -7.57 7.69
CA PHE A 191 11.76 -8.77 8.46
C PHE A 191 13.28 -9.00 8.43
N ILE A 192 13.82 -9.30 9.61
CA ILE A 192 15.27 -9.49 9.78
C ILE A 192 15.54 -10.81 10.47
N LYS A 193 16.65 -11.46 10.11
CA LYS A 193 17.11 -12.72 10.72
C LYS A 193 16.00 -13.78 10.88
N MET A 194 15.15 -13.95 9.84
CA MET A 194 14.12 -14.97 9.82
C MET A 194 14.78 -16.35 9.78
N GLU A 195 14.39 -17.23 10.72
CA GLU A 195 14.81 -18.62 10.72
C GLU A 195 14.02 -19.39 9.66
N ARG A 196 14.60 -20.44 9.11
CA ARG A 196 14.00 -21.20 8.01
C ARG A 196 12.61 -21.75 8.37
N GLU A 197 12.43 -22.26 9.58
CA GLU A 197 11.12 -22.74 10.03
C GLU A 197 10.06 -21.64 10.03
N THR A 198 10.42 -20.44 10.47
CA THR A 198 9.54 -19.26 10.45
C THR A 198 9.26 -18.81 9.03
N GLU A 199 10.25 -18.84 8.14
CA GLU A 199 10.09 -18.54 6.73
C GLU A 199 9.13 -19.51 6.05
N ASP A 200 9.30 -20.82 6.26
CA ASP A 200 8.43 -21.86 5.72
C ASP A 200 6.97 -21.70 6.24
N LYS A 201 6.78 -21.37 7.52
CA LYS A 201 5.45 -21.08 8.08
C LYS A 201 4.81 -19.86 7.42
N LEU A 202 5.57 -18.78 7.23
CA LEU A 202 5.11 -17.58 6.59
C LEU A 202 4.78 -17.81 5.10
N GLU A 203 5.62 -18.55 4.36
CA GLU A 203 5.35 -18.93 2.97
C GLU A 203 4.05 -19.74 2.85
N ASN A 204 3.87 -20.75 3.68
CA ASN A 204 2.66 -21.54 3.71
C ASN A 204 1.42 -20.68 3.99
N PHE A 205 1.50 -19.75 4.93
CA PHE A 205 0.43 -18.80 5.20
C PHE A 205 0.13 -17.92 3.97
N LEU A 206 1.14 -17.30 3.38
CA LEU A 206 0.98 -16.43 2.22
C LEU A 206 0.36 -17.18 1.02
N ALA A 207 0.65 -18.47 0.88
CA ALA A 207 0.06 -19.32 -0.17
C ALA A 207 -1.46 -19.55 0.01
N THR A 208 -1.98 -19.39 1.24
CA THR A 208 -3.44 -19.50 1.50
C THR A 208 -4.21 -18.22 1.20
N LEU A 209 -3.50 -17.07 1.03
CA LEU A 209 -4.15 -15.79 0.81
C LEU A 209 -4.63 -15.64 -0.64
N PRO A 210 -5.81 -15.05 -0.86
CA PRO A 210 -6.35 -14.85 -2.20
C PRO A 210 -5.44 -13.94 -3.04
N LEU A 211 -5.29 -14.29 -4.30
CA LEU A 211 -4.61 -13.46 -5.30
C LEU A 211 -5.58 -12.33 -5.71
N HIS A 212 -5.29 -11.10 -5.32
CA HIS A 212 -6.04 -9.90 -5.71
C HIS A 212 -5.30 -9.12 -6.79
#